data_17b69e78a20b09568b1bfd9f24ac4939
#
_entry.id   17b69e78a20b09568b1bfd9f24ac4939
#
_cell.length_a   1.000
_cell.length_b   1.000
_cell.length_c   1.000
_cell.angle_alpha   90.00
_cell.angle_beta   90.00
_cell.angle_gamma   90.00
#
_symmetry.space_group_name_H-M   'P 1'
#
loop_
_entity.id
_entity.type
_entity.pdbx_description
1 polymer ?
#
loop_
_entity_poly.entity_id
_entity_poly.type
_entity_poly.pdbx_seq_one_letter_code
_entity_poly.pdbx_strand_id
1 'polypeptide(L)'
;RALYLQHSDAPPPAAGFIQPLQGRISSLFGHRRFFNGQARNPHSGLDIAAPTGSEIRAPAAAEVTLVDDLYYNGKTIFLDHGQGLITMYCHLSESLVTEGERVEQGEVIGLVGATGRVTGPHLHWSVSLNGYRVDPQSMMAELTPE
;
A
#
# COMPACT_ATOMS: atom_id res chain seq x y z
N ARG A 1 3.00 12.25 6.22
CA ARG A 1 2.08 12.29 7.37
C ARG A 1 0.84 13.12 7.08
N ALA A 2 1.02 14.32 6.57
CA ALA A 2 -0.14 15.14 6.19
C ALA A 2 -1.00 14.45 5.14
N LEU A 3 -0.39 13.64 4.30
CA LEU A 3 -1.13 12.94 3.25
C LEU A 3 -2.13 11.94 3.81
N TYR A 4 -1.85 11.37 4.99
CA TYR A 4 -2.80 10.45 5.61
C TYR A 4 -4.01 11.15 6.20
N LEU A 5 -3.93 12.46 6.38
CA LEU A 5 -5.05 13.25 6.88
C LEU A 5 -5.83 13.92 5.77
N GLN A 6 -5.39 13.76 4.53
CA GLN A 6 -6.04 14.33 3.38
C GLN A 6 -7.44 13.72 3.22
N HIS A 7 -8.39 14.55 2.85
CA HIS A 7 -9.78 14.12 2.76
C HIS A 7 -10.37 14.65 1.46
N SER A 8 -10.89 13.76 0.63
CA SER A 8 -11.50 14.15 -0.62
C SER A 8 -13.02 14.03 -0.54
N ASP A 9 -13.70 14.70 -1.47
CA ASP A 9 -15.17 14.62 -1.53
C ASP A 9 -15.66 13.37 -2.23
N ALA A 10 -14.75 12.60 -2.84
CA ALA A 10 -15.15 11.38 -3.53
C ALA A 10 -15.69 10.37 -2.54
N PRO A 11 -16.70 9.60 -2.91
CA PRO A 11 -17.20 8.55 -2.01
C PRO A 11 -16.17 7.44 -1.86
N PRO A 12 -16.19 6.70 -0.74
CA PRO A 12 -15.33 5.52 -0.61
C PRO A 12 -15.73 4.46 -1.63
N PRO A 13 -14.85 3.49 -1.90
CA PRO A 13 -15.16 2.44 -2.86
C PRO A 13 -16.44 1.70 -2.47
N ALA A 14 -17.31 1.47 -3.44
CA ALA A 14 -18.53 0.72 -3.19
C ALA A 14 -18.25 -0.76 -2.95
N ALA A 15 -17.29 -1.32 -3.69
CA ALA A 15 -16.80 -2.68 -3.49
C ALA A 15 -15.56 -2.66 -2.65
N GLY A 16 -15.25 -3.75 -1.97
CA GLY A 16 -14.03 -3.83 -1.19
C GLY A 16 -12.78 -3.80 -2.07
N PHE A 17 -11.64 -3.67 -1.44
CA PHE A 17 -10.35 -3.68 -2.13
C PHE A 17 -10.07 -5.05 -2.72
N ILE A 18 -9.49 -5.06 -3.92
CA ILE A 18 -8.83 -6.27 -4.40
C ILE A 18 -7.41 -6.28 -3.84
N GLN A 19 -6.79 -7.44 -3.80
CA GLN A 19 -5.41 -7.54 -3.35
C GLN A 19 -4.51 -6.87 -4.41
N PRO A 20 -3.67 -5.91 -4.00
CA PRO A 20 -2.91 -5.11 -4.97
C PRO A 20 -1.79 -5.88 -5.65
N LEU A 21 -1.34 -6.99 -5.06
CA LEU A 21 -0.20 -7.75 -5.59
C LEU A 21 -0.44 -9.22 -5.33
N GLN A 22 -0.30 -10.04 -6.36
CA GLN A 22 -0.34 -11.49 -6.20
C GLN A 22 1.00 -11.95 -5.62
N GLY A 23 0.97 -12.53 -4.43
CA GLY A 23 2.18 -12.96 -3.78
C GLY A 23 1.89 -13.44 -2.38
N ARG A 24 2.95 -13.92 -1.73
CA ARG A 24 2.85 -14.47 -0.38
C ARG A 24 2.93 -13.33 0.64
N ILE A 25 1.98 -13.32 1.57
CA ILE A 25 2.05 -12.36 2.67
C ILE A 25 3.21 -12.77 3.57
N SER A 26 4.21 -11.91 3.69
CA SER A 26 5.43 -12.18 4.42
C SER A 26 5.45 -11.54 5.80
N SER A 27 4.62 -10.52 6.03
CA SER A 27 4.54 -9.88 7.35
C SER A 27 3.17 -9.23 7.49
N LEU A 28 2.49 -9.55 8.58
CA LEU A 28 1.11 -9.10 8.81
C LEU A 28 1.09 -7.75 9.52
N PHE A 29 -0.02 -7.03 9.34
CA PHE A 29 -0.27 -5.79 10.06
C PHE A 29 -0.28 -6.09 11.55
N GLY A 30 0.33 -5.18 12.32
CA GLY A 30 0.36 -5.31 13.77
C GLY A 30 1.35 -6.33 14.30
N HIS A 31 2.04 -7.05 13.41
CA HIS A 31 3.03 -8.03 13.84
C HIS A 31 4.12 -7.32 14.66
N ARG A 32 4.30 -7.78 15.88
CA ARG A 32 5.29 -7.18 16.79
C ARG A 32 6.64 -7.81 16.54
N ARG A 33 7.64 -6.96 16.36
CA ARG A 33 8.99 -7.41 16.04
C ARG A 33 9.91 -7.15 17.20
N PHE A 34 11.01 -7.94 17.25
CA PHE A 34 12.04 -7.79 18.27
C PHE A 34 13.39 -7.65 17.61
N PHE A 35 14.27 -6.91 18.25
CA PHE A 35 15.66 -6.79 17.84
C PHE A 35 16.50 -6.80 19.08
N ASN A 36 17.44 -7.76 19.18
CA ASN A 36 18.27 -7.94 20.38
C ASN A 36 17.42 -8.05 21.66
N GLY A 37 16.28 -8.77 21.54
CA GLY A 37 15.42 -8.99 22.69
C GLY A 37 14.49 -7.83 23.04
N GLN A 38 14.55 -6.73 22.30
CA GLN A 38 13.72 -5.56 22.58
C GLN A 38 12.59 -5.46 21.57
N ALA A 39 11.40 -5.14 22.06
CA ALA A 39 10.23 -4.99 21.20
C ALA A 39 10.39 -3.79 20.29
N ARG A 40 9.97 -3.95 19.04
CA ARG A 40 9.87 -2.86 18.06
C ARG A 40 8.41 -2.45 17.93
N ASN A 41 8.18 -1.32 17.28
CA ASN A 41 6.83 -0.89 17.00
C ASN A 41 6.11 -1.93 16.15
N PRO A 42 4.79 -2.12 16.35
CA PRO A 42 4.03 -3.04 15.51
C PRO A 42 4.12 -2.65 14.05
N HIS A 43 4.04 -3.65 13.17
CA HIS A 43 4.04 -3.43 11.73
C HIS A 43 2.82 -2.62 11.32
N SER A 44 3.03 -1.51 10.63
CA SER A 44 1.95 -0.56 10.30
C SER A 44 1.31 -0.83 8.95
N GLY A 45 1.63 -1.95 8.31
CA GLY A 45 1.08 -2.32 7.02
C GLY A 45 1.19 -3.81 6.81
N LEU A 46 1.06 -4.21 5.57
CA LEU A 46 1.11 -5.61 5.14
C LEU A 46 2.24 -5.75 4.12
N ASP A 47 3.11 -6.72 4.32
CA ASP A 47 4.17 -7.00 3.34
C ASP A 47 3.80 -8.20 2.49
N ILE A 48 3.93 -8.03 1.19
CA ILE A 48 3.63 -9.09 0.22
C ILE A 48 4.90 -9.34 -0.60
N ALA A 49 5.42 -10.56 -0.52
CA ALA A 49 6.63 -10.95 -1.23
C ALA A 49 6.30 -11.31 -2.67
N ALA A 50 7.09 -10.78 -3.61
CA ALA A 50 6.96 -11.10 -5.02
C ALA A 50 8.25 -10.70 -5.72
N PRO A 51 8.55 -11.28 -6.88
CA PRO A 51 9.77 -10.92 -7.60
C PRO A 51 9.73 -9.46 -8.07
N THR A 52 10.92 -8.87 -8.19
CA THR A 52 11.05 -7.53 -8.76
C THR A 52 10.40 -7.51 -10.13
N GLY A 53 9.60 -6.46 -10.39
CA GLY A 53 8.89 -6.31 -11.66
C GLY A 53 7.48 -6.84 -11.65
N SER A 54 7.04 -7.50 -10.56
CA SER A 54 5.65 -7.94 -10.45
C SER A 54 4.73 -6.73 -10.45
N GLU A 55 3.58 -6.86 -11.11
CA GLU A 55 2.65 -5.75 -11.27
C GLU A 55 1.86 -5.49 -10.00
N ILE A 56 1.80 -4.23 -9.60
CA ILE A 56 1.00 -3.77 -8.47
C ILE A 56 -0.22 -3.06 -9.05
N ARG A 57 -1.40 -3.42 -8.57
CA ARG A 57 -2.65 -2.89 -9.10
C ARG A 57 -3.36 -2.05 -8.05
N ALA A 58 -4.08 -1.02 -8.51
CA ALA A 58 -4.91 -0.22 -7.61
C ALA A 58 -5.99 -1.10 -7.01
N PRO A 59 -6.13 -1.13 -5.67
CA PRO A 59 -7.15 -1.99 -5.05
C PRO A 59 -8.57 -1.47 -5.25
N ALA A 60 -8.71 -0.19 -5.58
CA ALA A 60 -9.97 0.46 -5.88
C ALA A 60 -9.66 1.76 -6.61
N ALA A 61 -10.68 2.37 -7.20
CA ALA A 61 -10.51 3.65 -7.89
C ALA A 61 -9.95 4.70 -6.93
N ALA A 62 -9.08 5.57 -7.44
CA ALA A 62 -8.40 6.55 -6.60
C ALA A 62 -7.76 7.64 -7.42
N GLU A 63 -7.33 8.70 -6.73
CA GLU A 63 -6.46 9.72 -7.31
C GLU A 63 -5.05 9.52 -6.77
N VAL A 64 -4.05 9.62 -7.64
CA VAL A 64 -2.65 9.54 -7.26
C VAL A 64 -2.24 10.87 -6.63
N THR A 65 -1.96 10.87 -5.32
CA THR A 65 -1.65 12.11 -4.60
C THR A 65 -0.17 12.33 -4.37
N LEU A 66 0.64 11.26 -4.45
CA LEU A 66 2.09 11.37 -4.31
C LEU A 66 2.78 10.29 -5.10
N VAL A 67 3.85 10.68 -5.80
CA VAL A 67 4.83 9.74 -6.36
C VAL A 67 6.20 10.32 -6.04
N ASP A 68 6.98 9.62 -5.21
CA ASP A 68 8.26 10.16 -4.75
C ASP A 68 9.19 9.02 -4.39
N ASP A 69 10.47 9.35 -4.19
CA ASP A 69 11.48 8.40 -3.78
C ASP A 69 11.96 8.81 -2.39
N LEU A 70 11.54 8.06 -1.39
CA LEU A 70 11.79 8.38 0.01
C LEU A 70 12.91 7.52 0.57
N TYR A 71 13.63 8.04 1.56
CA TYR A 71 14.83 7.37 2.05
C TYR A 71 14.53 5.95 2.55
N TYR A 72 13.56 5.82 3.47
CA TYR A 72 13.26 4.51 4.06
C TYR A 72 12.30 3.69 3.20
N ASN A 73 11.32 4.35 2.61
CA ASN A 73 10.25 3.67 1.88
C ASN A 73 10.59 3.42 0.41
N GLY A 74 11.67 4.04 -0.08
CA GLY A 74 12.03 3.92 -1.49
C GLY A 74 11.00 4.58 -2.38
N LYS A 75 10.86 4.08 -3.60
CA LYS A 75 9.87 4.63 -4.53
C LYS A 75 8.49 4.31 -4.00
N THR A 76 7.69 5.35 -3.85
CA THR A 76 6.44 5.31 -3.10
C THR A 76 5.32 5.96 -3.88
N ILE A 77 4.12 5.38 -3.79
CA ILE A 77 2.90 5.94 -4.36
C ILE A 77 1.86 6.06 -3.24
N PHE A 78 1.15 7.18 -3.19
CA PHE A 78 -0.03 7.34 -2.35
C PHE A 78 -1.26 7.45 -3.23
N LEU A 79 -2.32 6.73 -2.86
CA LEU A 79 -3.62 6.81 -3.53
C LEU A 79 -4.67 7.31 -2.56
N ASP A 80 -5.48 8.27 -2.99
CA ASP A 80 -6.61 8.78 -2.21
C ASP A 80 -7.89 8.20 -2.80
N HIS A 81 -8.55 7.33 -2.04
CA HIS A 81 -9.77 6.64 -2.47
C HIS A 81 -11.04 7.39 -2.07
N GLY A 82 -10.89 8.52 -1.37
CA GLY A 82 -12.01 9.31 -0.93
C GLY A 82 -12.38 9.07 0.52
N GLN A 83 -13.07 10.03 1.12
CA GLN A 83 -13.60 9.93 2.49
C GLN A 83 -12.54 9.60 3.52
N GLY A 84 -11.31 10.08 3.32
CA GLY A 84 -10.22 9.87 4.26
C GLY A 84 -9.51 8.53 4.13
N LEU A 85 -9.81 7.76 3.08
CA LEU A 85 -9.21 6.45 2.86
C LEU A 85 -8.02 6.59 1.91
N ILE A 86 -6.81 6.35 2.43
CA ILE A 86 -5.56 6.55 1.70
C ILE A 86 -4.72 5.29 1.79
N THR A 87 -4.12 4.89 0.67
CA THR A 87 -3.23 3.73 0.63
C THR A 87 -1.84 4.14 0.18
N MET A 88 -0.84 3.41 0.67
CA MET A 88 0.57 3.70 0.39
C MET A 88 1.26 2.42 -0.08
N TYR A 89 2.10 2.57 -1.10
CA TYR A 89 2.83 1.48 -1.75
C TYR A 89 4.31 1.83 -1.75
N CYS A 90 5.13 1.02 -1.12
CA CYS A 90 6.54 1.32 -0.90
C CYS A 90 7.46 0.30 -1.56
N HIS A 91 8.72 0.69 -1.72
CA HIS A 91 9.81 -0.16 -2.20
C HIS A 91 9.67 -0.55 -3.67
N LEU A 92 9.00 0.29 -4.46
CA LEU A 92 8.75 0.00 -5.87
C LEU A 92 10.03 0.10 -6.68
N SER A 93 10.11 -0.70 -7.75
CA SER A 93 11.18 -0.49 -8.73
C SER A 93 10.82 0.62 -9.69
N GLU A 94 9.53 0.80 -9.97
CA GLU A 94 9.07 1.80 -10.91
C GLU A 94 7.63 2.19 -10.60
N SER A 95 7.31 3.48 -10.75
CA SER A 95 5.94 3.96 -10.76
C SER A 95 5.48 4.09 -12.20
N LEU A 96 4.29 3.59 -12.49
CA LEU A 96 3.70 3.69 -13.84
C LEU A 96 2.63 4.77 -13.90
N VAL A 97 2.46 5.55 -12.82
CA VAL A 97 1.49 6.65 -12.73
C VAL A 97 2.19 7.89 -12.22
N THR A 98 1.53 9.03 -12.39
CA THR A 98 2.04 10.32 -11.93
C THR A 98 1.02 11.00 -11.03
N GLU A 99 1.49 11.97 -10.24
CA GLU A 99 0.62 12.72 -9.33
C GLU A 99 -0.49 13.41 -10.11
N GLY A 100 -1.69 13.37 -9.55
CA GLY A 100 -2.88 13.96 -10.15
C GLY A 100 -3.64 13.03 -11.07
N GLU A 101 -3.06 11.90 -11.41
CA GLU A 101 -3.70 10.95 -12.31
C GLU A 101 -4.78 10.16 -11.57
N ARG A 102 -5.86 9.83 -12.28
CA ARG A 102 -6.91 8.99 -11.71
C ARG A 102 -6.74 7.57 -12.20
N VAL A 103 -6.92 6.61 -11.29
CA VAL A 103 -6.79 5.19 -11.63
C VAL A 103 -8.08 4.46 -11.25
N GLU A 104 -8.33 3.36 -11.96
CA GLU A 104 -9.48 2.51 -11.70
C GLU A 104 -9.05 1.27 -10.95
N GLN A 105 -10.01 0.58 -10.33
CA GLN A 105 -9.73 -0.69 -9.67
C GLN A 105 -9.10 -1.67 -10.65
N GLY A 106 -7.99 -2.28 -10.27
CA GLY A 106 -7.29 -3.26 -11.10
C GLY A 106 -6.27 -2.67 -12.07
N GLU A 107 -6.20 -1.35 -12.18
CA GLU A 107 -5.22 -0.72 -13.06
C GLU A 107 -3.81 -0.87 -12.48
N VAL A 108 -2.83 -1.19 -13.32
CA VAL A 108 -1.45 -1.36 -12.87
C VAL A 108 -0.85 0.01 -12.56
N ILE A 109 -0.34 0.18 -11.35
CA ILE A 109 0.18 1.48 -10.90
C ILE A 109 1.68 1.48 -10.74
N GLY A 110 2.31 0.32 -10.58
CA GLY A 110 3.75 0.24 -10.40
C GLY A 110 4.24 -1.19 -10.39
N LEU A 111 5.54 -1.32 -10.17
CA LEU A 111 6.20 -2.63 -10.18
C LEU A 111 6.94 -2.83 -8.88
N VAL A 112 6.93 -4.07 -8.38
CA VAL A 112 7.63 -4.45 -7.15
C VAL A 112 9.13 -4.23 -7.32
N GLY A 113 9.76 -3.77 -6.25
CA GLY A 113 11.20 -3.62 -6.20
C GLY A 113 11.73 -3.85 -4.80
N ALA A 114 12.92 -3.34 -4.56
CA ALA A 114 13.58 -3.41 -3.26
C ALA A 114 14.25 -2.08 -2.95
N THR A 115 13.64 -0.97 -3.39
CA THR A 115 14.17 0.37 -3.13
C THR A 115 13.91 0.76 -1.68
N GLY A 116 14.72 1.68 -1.18
CA GLY A 116 14.65 2.08 0.22
C GLY A 116 15.43 1.13 1.11
N ARG A 117 15.06 1.09 2.39
CA ARG A 117 15.78 0.31 3.41
C ARG A 117 15.12 -1.05 3.59
N VAL A 118 15.39 -1.97 2.67
CA VAL A 118 14.82 -3.33 2.69
C VAL A 118 15.89 -4.35 2.34
N THR A 119 15.62 -5.62 2.64
CA THR A 119 16.56 -6.71 2.39
C THR A 119 16.23 -7.53 1.15
N GLY A 120 15.04 -7.37 0.58
CA GLY A 120 14.65 -8.10 -0.62
C GLY A 120 13.38 -7.57 -1.22
N PRO A 121 13.00 -8.04 -2.41
CA PRO A 121 11.84 -7.50 -3.12
C PRO A 121 10.53 -7.87 -2.44
N HIS A 122 9.74 -6.85 -2.18
CA HIS A 122 8.39 -7.02 -1.63
C HIS A 122 7.64 -5.70 -1.76
N LEU A 123 6.34 -5.77 -1.61
CA LEU A 123 5.50 -4.58 -1.48
C LEU A 123 5.18 -4.38 -0.01
N HIS A 124 5.46 -3.18 0.50
CA HIS A 124 4.88 -2.75 1.77
C HIS A 124 3.64 -1.93 1.43
N TRP A 125 2.48 -2.40 1.88
CA TRP A 125 1.19 -1.81 1.57
C TRP A 125 0.52 -1.40 2.87
N SER A 126 0.22 -0.11 3.02
CA SER A 126 -0.49 0.34 4.20
C SER A 126 -1.76 1.07 3.82
N VAL A 127 -2.73 1.04 4.73
CA VAL A 127 -4.04 1.65 4.56
C VAL A 127 -4.28 2.55 5.75
N SER A 128 -4.73 3.77 5.48
CA SER A 128 -5.06 4.74 6.51
C SER A 128 -6.50 5.20 6.31
N LEU A 129 -7.27 5.23 7.39
CA LEU A 129 -8.63 5.72 7.37
C LEU A 129 -8.72 6.86 8.38
N ASN A 130 -9.03 8.07 7.89
CA ASN A 130 -9.14 9.27 8.72
C ASN A 130 -7.90 9.49 9.58
N GLY A 131 -6.71 9.22 9.03
CA GLY A 131 -5.45 9.45 9.70
C GLY A 131 -4.94 8.30 10.55
N TYR A 132 -5.69 7.22 10.68
CA TYR A 132 -5.29 6.06 11.48
C TYR A 132 -4.97 4.88 10.58
N ARG A 133 -3.85 4.19 10.88
CA ARG A 133 -3.48 2.98 10.16
C ARG A 133 -4.43 1.85 10.53
N VAL A 134 -4.89 1.13 9.53
CA VAL A 134 -5.78 0.00 9.73
C VAL A 134 -5.20 -1.23 9.03
N ASP A 135 -5.69 -2.41 9.40
CA ASP A 135 -5.25 -3.66 8.79
C ASP A 135 -5.71 -3.70 7.34
N PRO A 136 -4.78 -3.71 6.36
CA PRO A 136 -5.17 -3.72 4.95
C PRO A 136 -6.07 -4.90 4.60
N GLN A 137 -5.93 -6.05 5.27
CA GLN A 137 -6.75 -7.21 4.98
C GLN A 137 -8.22 -6.97 5.32
N SER A 138 -8.50 -6.08 6.30
CA SER A 138 -9.88 -5.78 6.67
C SER A 138 -10.60 -4.98 5.59
N MET A 139 -9.84 -4.38 4.67
CA MET A 139 -10.40 -3.57 3.59
C MET A 139 -10.63 -4.36 2.31
N MET A 140 -10.14 -5.60 2.25
CA MET A 140 -10.28 -6.39 1.03
C MET A 140 -11.69 -6.95 0.92
N ALA A 141 -12.15 -7.09 -0.32
CA ALA A 141 -13.42 -7.73 -0.58
C ALA A 141 -13.39 -9.12 0.05
N GLU A 142 -14.56 -9.54 0.54
CA GLU A 142 -14.64 -10.86 1.11
C GLU A 142 -14.35 -11.88 0.03
N LEU A 143 -13.34 -12.70 0.28
CA LEU A 143 -12.92 -13.66 -0.70
C LEU A 143 -13.70 -14.95 -0.53
N THR A 144 -14.08 -15.52 -1.65
CA THR A 144 -14.67 -16.84 -1.63
C THR A 144 -13.57 -17.84 -1.28
N PRO A 145 -13.78 -18.70 -0.29
CA PRO A 145 -12.76 -19.70 0.04
C PRO A 145 -12.47 -20.57 -1.18
N GLU A 146 -11.20 -20.80 -1.40
CA GLU A 146 -10.80 -21.68 -2.49
C GLU A 146 -10.88 -23.12 -2.12
#